data_da4852c797f32fbe74506d4e1d51b316
#
_entry.id   da4852c797f32fbe74506d4e1d51b316
#
_cell.length_a   1.000
_cell.length_b   1.000
_cell.length_c   1.000
_cell.angle_alpha   90.00
_cell.angle_beta   90.00
_cell.angle_gamma   90.00
#
_symmetry.space_group_name_H-M   'P 1'
#
loop_
_entity.id
_entity.type
_entity.pdbx_description
1 polymer ?
#
loop_
_entity_poly.entity_id
_entity_poly.type
_entity_poly.pdbx_seq_one_letter_code
_entity_poly.pdbx_strand_id
1 'polypeptide(L)'
;MSEPLKVETNSTPEADEKPRKERRRLGKRRGIPRAGKAGLAGEDATWSRDRLSRHHIISAHHLAESARAIEDGDGDLPQDEKWRYRAYVTAAVLSSVAYLSASINELYLEVRKLSQPGEPHVRRELDLLVEAWPRISRVQVLQRYQLALAVADADQYNPARMPYLDADSLIKLRDALLSYDAEWEDEKGKRHTLESRLQKKFPPSPLVSSRRPWFPDQCLGAGCAKWAVETVQVFTNDFYRRMALPGRPLVGGEESD
;
A
#
# COMPACT_ATOMS: atom_id res chain seq x y z
N MET A 1 50.26 -44.60 28.18
CA MET A 1 51.47 -44.36 27.35
C MET A 1 51.02 -43.45 26.22
N SER A 2 51.21 -42.18 26.43
CA SER A 2 50.94 -41.20 25.35
C SER A 2 51.52 -39.86 25.82
N GLU A 3 52.50 -39.41 25.11
CA GLU A 3 53.24 -38.18 25.41
C GLU A 3 52.44 -36.96 24.97
N PRO A 4 52.59 -35.82 25.64
CA PRO A 4 52.00 -34.54 25.26
C PRO A 4 52.98 -33.73 24.39
N LEU A 5 52.44 -33.10 23.34
CA LEU A 5 53.15 -32.20 22.45
C LEU A 5 53.33 -30.82 23.11
N LYS A 6 54.54 -30.33 22.96
CA LYS A 6 55.10 -29.10 23.52
C LYS A 6 54.51 -27.86 22.85
N VAL A 7 54.21 -26.88 23.71
CA VAL A 7 53.98 -25.48 23.37
C VAL A 7 55.32 -24.78 23.16
N GLU A 8 55.59 -24.24 22.02
CA GLU A 8 56.66 -23.26 21.81
C GLU A 8 56.08 -21.84 21.78
N THR A 9 56.48 -21.12 22.79
CA THR A 9 56.36 -19.67 22.88
C THR A 9 57.45 -19.02 22.05
N ASN A 10 57.12 -18.12 21.15
CA ASN A 10 58.15 -17.25 20.60
C ASN A 10 57.70 -15.79 20.64
N SER A 11 58.63 -15.03 21.14
CA SER A 11 58.63 -13.68 21.61
C SER A 11 58.49 -12.64 20.51
N THR A 12 57.86 -11.52 20.87
CA THR A 12 57.87 -10.22 20.19
C THR A 12 59.29 -9.66 19.99
N PRO A 13 59.50 -8.79 18.99
CA PRO A 13 59.87 -7.44 19.37
C PRO A 13 59.10 -6.32 18.72
N GLU A 14 59.02 -5.25 19.50
CA GLU A 14 58.64 -3.89 19.19
C GLU A 14 59.27 -3.36 17.89
N ALA A 15 58.47 -2.59 17.13
CA ALA A 15 58.90 -1.36 16.49
C ALA A 15 57.70 -0.50 16.11
N ASP A 16 57.68 0.54 16.79
CA ASP A 16 57.01 1.82 16.68
C ASP A 16 57.13 2.42 15.24
N GLU A 17 55.99 2.58 14.55
CA GLU A 17 55.91 3.62 13.50
C GLU A 17 54.43 3.95 13.22
N LYS A 18 54.01 5.12 13.72
CA LYS A 18 52.72 5.74 13.41
C LYS A 18 52.75 6.35 12.04
N PRO A 19 51.93 5.96 11.05
CA PRO A 19 51.77 6.75 9.85
C PRO A 19 50.88 7.95 10.10
N ARG A 20 51.45 9.13 9.77
CA ARG A 20 50.82 10.44 9.68
C ARG A 20 49.49 10.35 8.95
N LYS A 21 48.41 10.76 9.62
CA LYS A 21 47.11 11.07 9.00
C LYS A 21 47.25 12.23 8.03
N GLU A 22 47.42 11.93 6.79
CA GLU A 22 47.25 12.87 5.67
C GLU A 22 45.75 13.21 5.58
N ARG A 23 45.40 14.40 6.08
CA ARG A 23 44.09 15.02 5.90
C ARG A 23 43.91 15.35 4.44
N ARG A 24 43.30 14.42 3.66
CA ARG A 24 42.76 14.75 2.36
C ARG A 24 41.71 15.86 2.55
N ARG A 25 42.07 17.07 2.14
CA ARG A 25 41.14 18.19 1.97
C ARG A 25 40.10 17.75 0.95
N LEU A 26 38.88 17.40 1.42
CA LEU A 26 37.72 17.24 0.55
C LEU A 26 37.51 18.55 -0.19
N GLY A 27 37.68 18.52 -1.51
CA GLY A 27 37.45 19.63 -2.41
C GLY A 27 36.04 20.19 -2.17
N LYS A 28 35.97 21.52 -2.15
CA LYS A 28 34.71 22.28 -2.16
C LYS A 28 33.76 21.69 -3.21
N ARG A 29 32.67 21.05 -2.77
CA ARG A 29 31.57 20.72 -3.66
C ARG A 29 31.09 22.01 -4.29
N ARG A 30 31.27 22.13 -5.59
CA ARG A 30 30.67 23.19 -6.40
C ARG A 30 29.18 23.13 -6.14
N GLY A 31 28.62 24.18 -5.53
CA GLY A 31 27.20 24.31 -5.29
C GLY A 31 26.46 24.19 -6.63
N ILE A 32 25.47 23.32 -6.64
CA ILE A 32 24.48 23.27 -7.71
C ILE A 32 23.90 24.69 -7.80
N PRO A 33 23.87 25.35 -8.98
CA PRO A 33 23.27 26.67 -9.10
C PRO A 33 21.82 26.55 -8.59
N ARG A 34 21.49 27.30 -7.54
CA ARG A 34 20.08 27.52 -7.17
C ARG A 34 19.45 28.16 -8.41
N ALA A 35 18.51 27.47 -9.03
CA ALA A 35 17.67 28.08 -10.04
C ALA A 35 17.11 29.35 -9.46
N GLY A 36 17.43 30.45 -10.14
CA GLY A 36 17.01 31.81 -9.76
C GLY A 36 15.47 31.78 -9.62
N LYS A 37 14.97 32.45 -8.59
CA LYS A 37 13.58 32.86 -8.50
C LYS A 37 13.31 33.78 -9.71
N ALA A 38 12.93 33.15 -10.85
CA ALA A 38 12.24 33.88 -11.88
C ALA A 38 10.86 34.16 -11.31
N GLY A 39 10.59 35.41 -11.01
CA GLY A 39 9.31 35.87 -10.56
C GLY A 39 8.27 35.62 -11.63
N LEU A 40 7.40 34.65 -11.41
CA LEU A 40 6.05 34.61 -11.93
C LEU A 40 5.17 35.19 -10.82
N ALA A 41 5.15 36.49 -10.72
CA ALA A 41 4.11 37.25 -10.04
C ALA A 41 2.87 37.18 -10.93
N GLY A 42 1.78 36.63 -10.36
CA GLY A 42 0.46 36.74 -10.91
C GLY A 42 -0.03 35.49 -11.61
N GLU A 43 -0.40 34.55 -10.79
CA GLU A 43 -1.59 33.70 -10.97
C GLU A 43 -1.72 32.98 -9.64
N ASP A 44 -2.87 33.12 -8.99
CA ASP A 44 -3.29 32.28 -7.87
C ASP A 44 -3.34 30.84 -8.38
N ALA A 45 -2.15 30.23 -8.50
CA ALA A 45 -2.04 28.82 -8.71
C ALA A 45 -2.48 28.17 -7.39
N THR A 46 -3.77 28.01 -7.20
CA THR A 46 -4.32 26.99 -6.38
C THR A 46 -3.80 25.66 -6.95
N TRP A 47 -2.61 25.28 -6.51
CA TRP A 47 -2.07 23.96 -6.80
C TRP A 47 -3.08 22.97 -6.24
N SER A 48 -3.98 22.54 -7.12
CA SER A 48 -4.78 21.34 -6.89
C SER A 48 -3.77 20.25 -6.62
N ARG A 49 -3.55 19.91 -5.35
CA ARG A 49 -2.72 18.77 -5.03
C ARG A 49 -3.40 17.58 -5.64
N ASP A 50 -2.73 16.98 -6.63
CA ASP A 50 -3.21 15.73 -7.22
C ASP A 50 -3.55 14.77 -6.12
N ARG A 51 -4.79 14.27 -6.14
CA ARG A 51 -5.25 13.29 -5.16
C ARG A 51 -4.67 11.94 -5.52
N LEU A 52 -3.63 11.52 -4.81
CA LEU A 52 -3.00 10.22 -5.03
C LEU A 52 -3.97 9.05 -4.92
N SER A 53 -5.03 9.19 -4.10
CA SER A 53 -6.09 8.18 -4.06
C SER A 53 -6.73 7.96 -5.42
N ARG A 54 -6.99 9.04 -6.19
CA ARG A 54 -7.53 8.94 -7.55
C ARG A 54 -6.59 8.18 -8.49
N HIS A 55 -5.30 8.48 -8.43
CA HIS A 55 -4.31 7.76 -9.23
C HIS A 55 -4.26 6.27 -8.88
N HIS A 56 -4.28 5.93 -7.59
CA HIS A 56 -4.26 4.55 -7.14
C HIS A 56 -5.48 3.76 -7.60
N ILE A 57 -6.69 4.32 -7.49
CA ILE A 57 -7.89 3.59 -7.89
C ILE A 57 -7.98 3.44 -9.41
N ILE A 58 -7.60 4.46 -10.19
CA ILE A 58 -7.52 4.37 -11.65
C ILE A 58 -6.51 3.30 -12.06
N SER A 59 -5.32 3.30 -11.45
CA SER A 59 -4.30 2.28 -11.70
C SER A 59 -4.80 0.88 -11.36
N ALA A 60 -5.47 0.72 -10.21
CA ALA A 60 -6.02 -0.58 -9.79
C ALA A 60 -7.04 -1.11 -10.80
N HIS A 61 -7.96 -0.26 -11.29
CA HIS A 61 -8.93 -0.61 -12.32
C HIS A 61 -8.25 -1.03 -13.62
N HIS A 62 -7.36 -0.18 -14.14
CA HIS A 62 -6.67 -0.46 -15.40
C HIS A 62 -5.86 -1.76 -15.35
N LEU A 63 -5.20 -2.03 -14.24
CA LEU A 63 -4.44 -3.26 -14.03
C LEU A 63 -5.35 -4.49 -13.93
N ALA A 64 -6.52 -4.36 -13.28
CA ALA A 64 -7.50 -5.44 -13.20
C ALA A 64 -8.11 -5.75 -14.58
N GLU A 65 -8.42 -4.72 -15.37
CA GLU A 65 -8.90 -4.86 -16.75
C GLU A 65 -7.83 -5.49 -17.65
N SER A 66 -6.57 -5.06 -17.53
CA SER A 66 -5.45 -5.63 -18.27
C SER A 66 -5.23 -7.11 -17.94
N ALA A 67 -5.36 -7.48 -16.66
CA ALA A 67 -5.30 -8.88 -16.26
C ALA A 67 -6.48 -9.67 -16.84
N ARG A 68 -7.68 -9.09 -16.83
CA ARG A 68 -8.87 -9.72 -17.39
C ARG A 68 -8.75 -9.95 -18.88
N ALA A 69 -8.24 -8.97 -19.63
CA ALA A 69 -8.04 -9.08 -21.08
C ALA A 69 -7.09 -10.24 -21.45
N ILE A 70 -6.04 -10.47 -20.63
CA ILE A 70 -5.16 -11.62 -20.85
C ILE A 70 -5.86 -12.93 -20.50
N GLU A 71 -6.66 -12.97 -19.43
CA GLU A 71 -7.37 -14.17 -18.97
C GLU A 71 -8.46 -14.60 -19.94
N ASP A 72 -9.10 -13.64 -20.62
CA ASP A 72 -10.15 -13.88 -21.62
C ASP A 72 -9.60 -14.18 -23.03
N GLY A 73 -8.28 -14.09 -23.23
CA GLY A 73 -7.64 -14.41 -24.50
C GLY A 73 -7.66 -15.90 -24.79
N ASP A 74 -7.72 -16.24 -26.09
CA ASP A 74 -7.72 -17.63 -26.57
C ASP A 74 -6.29 -18.16 -26.69
N GLY A 75 -6.08 -19.39 -26.22
CA GLY A 75 -4.85 -20.16 -26.44
C GLY A 75 -3.91 -20.30 -25.24
N ASP A 76 -2.80 -21.02 -25.47
CA ASP A 76 -1.76 -21.18 -24.45
C ASP A 76 -0.89 -19.91 -24.41
N LEU A 77 -0.84 -19.27 -23.25
CA LEU A 77 -0.11 -18.03 -23.06
C LEU A 77 1.41 -18.27 -23.05
N PRO A 78 2.19 -17.46 -23.79
CA PRO A 78 3.64 -17.41 -23.65
C PRO A 78 4.07 -17.11 -22.21
N GLN A 79 5.27 -17.54 -21.83
CA GLN A 79 5.75 -17.42 -20.45
C GLN A 79 5.86 -15.96 -19.98
N ASP A 80 6.23 -15.04 -20.88
CA ASP A 80 6.31 -13.62 -20.59
C ASP A 80 4.94 -13.00 -20.36
N GLU A 81 3.90 -13.46 -21.06
CA GLU A 81 2.52 -13.04 -20.81
C GLU A 81 1.97 -13.58 -19.50
N LYS A 82 2.33 -14.82 -19.10
CA LYS A 82 1.99 -15.35 -17.78
C LYS A 82 2.60 -14.50 -16.66
N TRP A 83 3.82 -14.02 -16.84
CA TRP A 83 4.45 -13.12 -15.87
C TRP A 83 3.79 -11.73 -15.86
N ARG A 84 3.47 -11.17 -17.01
CA ARG A 84 2.78 -9.90 -17.14
C ARG A 84 1.40 -9.95 -16.49
N TYR A 85 0.65 -11.01 -16.74
CA TYR A 85 -0.63 -11.25 -16.10
C TYR A 85 -0.54 -11.24 -14.58
N ARG A 86 0.39 -12.00 -13.99
CA ARG A 86 0.61 -12.01 -12.54
C ARG A 86 1.05 -10.66 -12.01
N ALA A 87 1.88 -9.95 -12.74
CA ALA A 87 2.30 -8.60 -12.36
C ALA A 87 1.11 -7.64 -12.30
N TYR A 88 0.19 -7.71 -13.27
CA TYR A 88 -1.02 -6.88 -13.28
C TYR A 88 -1.92 -7.20 -12.08
N VAL A 89 -2.18 -8.46 -11.78
CA VAL A 89 -2.99 -8.86 -10.63
C VAL A 89 -2.36 -8.38 -9.32
N THR A 90 -1.07 -8.64 -9.13
CA THR A 90 -0.34 -8.20 -7.94
C THR A 90 -0.38 -6.67 -7.79
N ALA A 91 -0.08 -5.94 -8.86
CA ALA A 91 -0.08 -4.48 -8.85
C ALA A 91 -1.49 -3.91 -8.61
N ALA A 92 -2.56 -4.54 -9.10
CA ALA A 92 -3.94 -4.15 -8.82
C ALA A 92 -4.26 -4.27 -7.31
N VAL A 93 -3.87 -5.37 -6.68
CA VAL A 93 -4.01 -5.57 -5.22
C VAL A 93 -3.25 -4.50 -4.43
N LEU A 94 -1.98 -4.23 -4.79
CA LEU A 94 -1.16 -3.22 -4.13
C LEU A 94 -1.76 -1.82 -4.28
N SER A 95 -2.18 -1.45 -5.49
CA SER A 95 -2.79 -0.16 -5.79
C SER A 95 -4.13 0.02 -5.07
N SER A 96 -4.93 -1.03 -4.95
CA SER A 96 -6.19 -1.01 -4.20
C SER A 96 -5.96 -0.69 -2.71
N VAL A 97 -4.96 -1.31 -2.08
CA VAL A 97 -4.65 -1.00 -0.68
C VAL A 97 -4.00 0.38 -0.53
N ALA A 98 -3.18 0.80 -1.49
CA ALA A 98 -2.64 2.15 -1.53
C ALA A 98 -3.75 3.21 -1.62
N TYR A 99 -4.82 2.95 -2.39
CA TYR A 99 -6.02 3.79 -2.44
C TYR A 99 -6.65 3.98 -1.06
N LEU A 100 -6.85 2.90 -0.26
CA LEU A 100 -7.37 3.03 1.10
C LEU A 100 -6.52 3.97 1.95
N SER A 101 -5.20 3.79 1.91
CA SER A 101 -4.28 4.61 2.69
C SER A 101 -4.29 6.07 2.27
N ALA A 102 -4.27 6.32 0.96
CA ALA A 102 -4.30 7.68 0.42
C ALA A 102 -5.64 8.38 0.73
N SER A 103 -6.77 7.68 0.55
CA SER A 103 -8.11 8.24 0.78
C SER A 103 -8.31 8.75 2.20
N ILE A 104 -7.92 7.98 3.20
CA ILE A 104 -8.07 8.43 4.59
C ILE A 104 -7.09 9.56 4.93
N ASN A 105 -5.87 9.53 4.40
CA ASN A 105 -4.90 10.60 4.62
C ASN A 105 -5.37 11.92 3.97
N GLU A 106 -5.93 11.85 2.77
CA GLU A 106 -6.48 13.02 2.06
C GLU A 106 -7.68 13.61 2.79
N LEU A 107 -8.56 12.77 3.37
CA LEU A 107 -9.66 13.25 4.19
C LEU A 107 -9.16 14.15 5.33
N TYR A 108 -8.14 13.70 6.07
CA TYR A 108 -7.57 14.52 7.15
C TYR A 108 -6.96 15.83 6.65
N LEU A 109 -6.35 15.82 5.47
CA LEU A 109 -5.83 17.06 4.87
C LEU A 109 -6.93 18.00 4.43
N GLU A 110 -8.04 17.50 3.90
CA GLU A 110 -9.21 18.29 3.51
C GLU A 110 -9.87 18.91 4.73
N VAL A 111 -10.13 18.13 5.76
CA VAL A 111 -10.68 18.62 7.03
C VAL A 111 -9.80 19.72 7.62
N ARG A 112 -8.47 19.54 7.61
CA ARG A 112 -7.54 20.57 8.09
C ARG A 112 -7.62 21.88 7.32
N LYS A 113 -7.91 21.85 6.02
CA LYS A 113 -8.11 23.08 5.23
C LYS A 113 -9.40 23.79 5.62
N LEU A 114 -10.47 23.03 5.83
CA LEU A 114 -11.77 23.55 6.22
C LEU A 114 -11.81 24.09 7.66
N SER A 115 -10.88 23.68 8.51
CA SER A 115 -10.73 24.16 9.89
C SER A 115 -9.85 25.43 10.00
N GLN A 116 -9.50 26.10 8.89
CA GLN A 116 -8.73 27.34 8.94
C GLN A 116 -9.61 28.57 9.25
N PRO A 117 -9.07 29.61 9.92
CA PRO A 117 -9.80 30.83 10.20
C PRO A 117 -10.30 31.48 8.89
N GLY A 118 -11.60 31.77 8.84
CA GLY A 118 -12.24 32.39 7.67
C GLY A 118 -13.08 31.43 6.83
N GLU A 119 -12.94 30.13 7.02
CA GLU A 119 -13.82 29.14 6.39
C GLU A 119 -15.10 28.94 7.21
N PRO A 120 -16.26 28.65 6.57
CA PRO A 120 -17.48 28.33 7.30
C PRO A 120 -17.24 27.18 8.26
N HIS A 121 -17.74 27.32 9.49
CA HIS A 121 -17.52 26.35 10.57
C HIS A 121 -17.89 24.94 10.13
N VAL A 122 -16.87 24.16 9.86
CA VAL A 122 -16.98 22.71 9.75
C VAL A 122 -17.27 22.17 11.15
N ARG A 123 -18.07 21.11 11.21
CA ARG A 123 -18.48 20.48 12.48
C ARG A 123 -17.31 20.34 13.45
N ARG A 124 -17.52 20.69 14.72
CA ARG A 124 -16.52 20.63 15.80
C ARG A 124 -15.79 19.28 15.87
N GLU A 125 -16.49 18.20 15.50
CA GLU A 125 -15.95 16.85 15.46
C GLU A 125 -14.79 16.72 14.44
N LEU A 126 -14.82 17.50 13.36
CA LEU A 126 -13.77 17.49 12.36
C LEU A 126 -12.49 18.20 12.85
N ASP A 127 -12.62 19.23 13.69
CA ASP A 127 -11.47 19.87 14.33
C ASP A 127 -10.73 18.88 15.24
N LEU A 128 -11.47 18.06 15.99
CA LEU A 128 -10.89 17.00 16.82
C LEU A 128 -10.11 15.96 15.99
N LEU A 129 -10.56 15.68 14.75
CA LEU A 129 -9.80 14.81 13.85
C LEU A 129 -8.44 15.41 13.49
N VAL A 130 -8.38 16.71 13.22
CA VAL A 130 -7.12 17.41 12.90
C VAL A 130 -6.15 17.36 14.07
N GLU A 131 -6.62 17.60 15.29
CA GLU A 131 -5.81 17.54 16.50
C GLU A 131 -5.29 16.12 16.79
N ALA A 132 -6.12 15.11 16.53
CA ALA A 132 -5.75 13.71 16.76
C ALA A 132 -4.82 13.15 15.67
N TRP A 133 -4.72 13.78 14.50
CA TRP A 133 -3.98 13.28 13.35
C TRP A 133 -2.55 12.81 13.62
N PRO A 134 -1.69 13.52 14.38
CA PRO A 134 -0.32 13.07 14.64
C PRO A 134 -0.22 11.69 15.30
N ARG A 135 -1.27 11.29 16.03
CA ARG A 135 -1.39 9.98 16.68
C ARG A 135 -2.03 8.96 15.74
N ILE A 136 -3.12 9.35 15.09
CA ILE A 136 -3.91 8.50 14.19
C ILE A 136 -3.09 8.08 12.96
N SER A 137 -2.24 8.95 12.41
CA SER A 137 -1.42 8.65 11.24
C SER A 137 -0.43 7.48 11.44
N ARG A 138 -0.15 7.10 12.68
CA ARG A 138 0.79 6.02 13.02
C ARG A 138 0.14 4.65 13.18
N VAL A 139 -1.19 4.57 13.24
CA VAL A 139 -1.91 3.30 13.38
C VAL A 139 -2.22 2.68 12.02
N GLN A 140 -2.61 1.42 12.02
CA GLN A 140 -2.97 0.69 10.80
C GLN A 140 -4.12 1.36 10.05
N VAL A 141 -4.16 1.20 8.73
CA VAL A 141 -5.08 1.94 7.86
C VAL A 141 -6.54 1.79 8.26
N LEU A 142 -7.04 0.59 8.53
CA LEU A 142 -8.45 0.40 8.93
C LEU A 142 -8.76 1.00 10.30
N GLN A 143 -7.78 1.03 11.20
CA GLN A 143 -7.94 1.72 12.50
C GLN A 143 -8.08 3.23 12.32
N ARG A 144 -7.42 3.84 11.32
CA ARG A 144 -7.62 5.27 11.00
C ARG A 144 -9.05 5.57 10.62
N TYR A 145 -9.68 4.69 9.82
CA TYR A 145 -11.10 4.80 9.46
C TYR A 145 -12.01 4.67 10.68
N GLN A 146 -11.75 3.69 11.56
CA GLN A 146 -12.51 3.52 12.80
C GLN A 146 -12.39 4.73 13.72
N LEU A 147 -11.18 5.25 13.90
CA LEU A 147 -10.96 6.44 14.74
C LEU A 147 -11.62 7.69 14.15
N ALA A 148 -11.63 7.84 12.82
CA ALA A 148 -12.35 8.92 12.17
C ALA A 148 -13.86 8.85 12.44
N LEU A 149 -14.46 7.67 12.34
CA LEU A 149 -15.87 7.44 12.68
C LEU A 149 -16.15 7.74 14.16
N ALA A 150 -15.30 7.24 15.07
CA ALA A 150 -15.45 7.46 16.50
C ALA A 150 -15.40 8.95 16.88
N VAL A 151 -14.48 9.72 16.29
CA VAL A 151 -14.37 11.16 16.54
C VAL A 151 -15.55 11.94 15.95
N ALA A 152 -16.09 11.47 14.82
CA ALA A 152 -17.27 12.07 14.18
C ALA A 152 -18.59 11.64 14.81
N ASP A 153 -18.56 10.88 15.92
CA ASP A 153 -19.75 10.28 16.57
C ASP A 153 -20.62 9.48 15.58
N ALA A 154 -19.97 8.83 14.64
CA ALA A 154 -20.60 8.01 13.61
C ALA A 154 -20.49 6.51 13.92
N ASP A 155 -21.40 5.73 13.35
CA ASP A 155 -21.43 4.29 13.53
C ASP A 155 -20.14 3.62 13.06
N GLN A 156 -19.40 3.01 13.98
CA GLN A 156 -18.17 2.28 13.70
C GLN A 156 -18.46 0.97 12.97
N TYR A 157 -17.45 0.47 12.26
CA TYR A 157 -17.54 -0.85 11.66
C TYR A 157 -17.47 -1.97 12.68
N ASN A 158 -18.26 -3.00 12.46
CA ASN A 158 -18.03 -4.28 13.10
C ASN A 158 -16.93 -5.06 12.34
N PRO A 159 -15.77 -5.37 12.96
CA PRO A 159 -14.67 -6.04 12.28
C PRO A 159 -15.01 -7.45 11.73
N ALA A 160 -16.05 -8.09 12.26
CA ALA A 160 -16.51 -9.40 11.81
C ALA A 160 -17.52 -9.35 10.66
N ARG A 161 -17.88 -8.16 10.17
CA ARG A 161 -18.87 -7.98 9.11
C ARG A 161 -18.29 -7.23 7.91
N MET A 162 -18.90 -7.47 6.74
CA MET A 162 -18.62 -6.69 5.55
C MET A 162 -19.14 -5.24 5.72
N PRO A 163 -18.49 -4.24 5.13
CA PRO A 163 -17.33 -4.33 4.24
C PRO A 163 -15.97 -4.39 4.94
N TYR A 164 -15.90 -4.21 6.25
CA TYR A 164 -14.64 -4.18 7.00
C TYR A 164 -13.85 -5.49 6.89
N LEU A 165 -14.54 -6.63 7.02
CA LEU A 165 -13.92 -7.95 6.94
C LEU A 165 -13.23 -8.21 5.60
N ASP A 166 -13.80 -7.70 4.49
CA ASP A 166 -13.21 -7.82 3.16
C ASP A 166 -11.99 -6.92 3.00
N ALA A 167 -12.07 -5.69 3.47
CA ALA A 167 -10.94 -4.76 3.48
C ALA A 167 -9.76 -5.31 4.33
N ASP A 168 -10.04 -5.90 5.49
CA ASP A 168 -9.02 -6.58 6.33
C ASP A 168 -8.39 -7.77 5.59
N SER A 169 -9.20 -8.55 4.91
CA SER A 169 -8.72 -9.71 4.13
C SER A 169 -7.85 -9.28 2.95
N LEU A 170 -8.19 -8.17 2.29
CA LEU A 170 -7.41 -7.59 1.20
C LEU A 170 -6.05 -7.05 1.70
N ILE A 171 -6.04 -6.39 2.85
CA ILE A 171 -4.79 -5.92 3.45
C ILE A 171 -3.88 -7.09 3.79
N LYS A 172 -4.42 -8.17 4.36
CA LYS A 172 -3.66 -9.38 4.65
C LYS A 172 -3.11 -10.05 3.40
N LEU A 173 -3.88 -10.04 2.31
CA LEU A 173 -3.39 -10.52 1.01
C LEU A 173 -2.20 -9.66 0.54
N ARG A 174 -2.32 -8.33 0.58
CA ARG A 174 -1.23 -7.42 0.23
C ARG A 174 0.02 -7.68 1.08
N ASP A 175 -0.14 -7.83 2.39
CA ASP A 175 0.97 -8.07 3.31
C ASP A 175 1.68 -9.39 2.99
N ALA A 176 0.94 -10.45 2.69
CA ALA A 176 1.50 -11.72 2.26
C ALA A 176 2.22 -11.66 0.91
N LEU A 177 1.78 -10.76 0.00
CA LEU A 177 2.47 -10.54 -1.27
C LEU A 177 3.77 -9.74 -1.11
N LEU A 178 3.84 -8.83 -0.15
CA LEU A 178 5.02 -8.02 0.13
C LEU A 178 6.07 -8.78 0.96
N SER A 179 5.63 -9.60 1.89
CA SER A 179 6.47 -10.39 2.80
C SER A 179 6.33 -11.87 2.45
N TYR A 180 6.45 -12.20 1.16
CA TYR A 180 6.31 -13.56 0.70
C TYR A 180 7.47 -14.41 1.20
N ASP A 181 7.22 -15.19 2.24
CA ASP A 181 8.07 -16.30 2.62
C ASP A 181 7.73 -17.48 1.70
N ALA A 182 8.69 -17.88 0.87
CA ALA A 182 8.55 -19.08 0.07
C ALA A 182 8.53 -20.30 1.02
N GLU A 183 7.37 -20.50 1.65
CA GLU A 183 7.13 -21.73 2.38
C GLU A 183 7.19 -22.86 1.36
N TRP A 184 8.23 -23.68 1.44
CA TRP A 184 8.20 -24.98 0.77
C TRP A 184 6.96 -25.71 1.31
N GLU A 185 6.08 -26.15 0.41
CA GLU A 185 4.98 -27.01 0.81
C GLU A 185 5.61 -28.12 1.65
N ASP A 186 5.30 -28.13 2.94
CA ASP A 186 5.63 -29.30 3.72
C ASP A 186 4.84 -30.47 3.12
N GLU A 187 5.40 -31.66 3.16
CA GLU A 187 4.80 -32.88 2.63
C GLU A 187 3.40 -33.16 3.22
N LYS A 188 2.95 -32.36 4.18
CA LYS A 188 1.67 -32.47 4.92
C LYS A 188 0.54 -31.61 4.33
N GLY A 189 0.79 -30.85 3.23
CA GLY A 189 -0.25 -30.08 2.53
C GLY A 189 -0.94 -29.04 3.40
N LYS A 190 -0.19 -28.35 4.27
CA LYS A 190 -0.73 -27.30 5.12
C LYS A 190 -1.23 -26.14 4.25
N ARG A 191 -2.53 -25.89 4.32
CA ARG A 191 -3.14 -24.79 3.59
C ARG A 191 -2.74 -23.44 4.18
N HIS A 192 -2.44 -22.50 3.30
CA HIS A 192 -2.15 -21.12 3.72
C HIS A 192 -3.39 -20.50 4.42
N THR A 193 -3.17 -19.73 5.48
CA THR A 193 -4.25 -19.11 6.28
C THR A 193 -5.17 -18.19 5.46
N LEU A 194 -4.66 -17.59 4.38
CA LEU A 194 -5.46 -16.78 3.46
C LEU A 194 -6.46 -17.57 2.64
N GLU A 195 -6.21 -18.86 2.37
CA GLU A 195 -7.12 -19.69 1.57
C GLU A 195 -8.52 -19.70 2.16
N SER A 196 -8.66 -20.02 3.44
CA SER A 196 -9.95 -20.04 4.12
C SER A 196 -10.71 -18.72 4.10
N ARG A 197 -9.98 -17.59 4.04
CA ARG A 197 -10.55 -16.25 4.01
C ARG A 197 -10.99 -15.81 2.62
N LEU A 198 -10.24 -16.21 1.59
CA LEU A 198 -10.36 -15.66 0.24
C LEU A 198 -11.01 -16.59 -0.77
N GLN A 199 -10.96 -17.92 -0.55
CA GLN A 199 -11.41 -18.93 -1.51
C GLN A 199 -12.86 -18.76 -1.98
N LYS A 200 -13.72 -18.12 -1.16
CA LYS A 200 -15.13 -17.87 -1.50
C LYS A 200 -15.39 -16.45 -2.01
N LYS A 201 -14.36 -15.61 -2.15
CA LYS A 201 -14.51 -14.20 -2.52
C LYS A 201 -14.43 -13.98 -4.03
N PHE A 202 -13.67 -14.82 -4.70
CA PHE A 202 -13.48 -14.76 -6.14
C PHE A 202 -13.08 -16.15 -6.67
N PRO A 203 -13.29 -16.42 -7.98
CA PRO A 203 -12.87 -17.67 -8.58
C PRO A 203 -11.35 -17.77 -8.67
N PRO A 204 -10.76 -18.97 -8.62
CA PRO A 204 -9.34 -19.18 -8.88
C PRO A 204 -9.01 -18.82 -10.34
N SER A 205 -7.74 -18.51 -10.60
CA SER A 205 -7.25 -18.23 -11.96
C SER A 205 -7.45 -19.46 -12.86
N PRO A 206 -8.13 -19.32 -14.01
CA PRO A 206 -8.30 -20.42 -14.96
C PRO A 206 -6.99 -20.77 -15.69
N LEU A 207 -6.01 -19.88 -15.67
CA LEU A 207 -4.69 -20.06 -16.30
C LEU A 207 -3.74 -20.93 -15.46
N VAL A 208 -4.19 -21.37 -14.30
CA VAL A 208 -3.37 -22.14 -13.36
C VAL A 208 -4.04 -23.48 -13.08
N SER A 209 -3.26 -24.58 -13.18
CA SER A 209 -3.75 -25.90 -12.86
C SER A 209 -4.26 -25.98 -11.40
N SER A 210 -5.40 -26.66 -11.21
CA SER A 210 -5.96 -26.92 -9.88
C SER A 210 -5.07 -27.77 -8.96
N ARG A 211 -3.99 -28.34 -9.53
CA ARG A 211 -2.97 -29.10 -8.75
C ARG A 211 -1.95 -28.16 -8.09
N ARG A 212 -1.88 -26.91 -8.50
CA ARG A 212 -0.97 -25.92 -7.90
C ARG A 212 -1.55 -25.44 -6.57
N PRO A 213 -0.72 -24.95 -5.64
CA PRO A 213 -1.20 -24.34 -4.39
C PRO A 213 -2.21 -23.24 -4.64
N TRP A 214 -3.23 -23.17 -3.77
CA TRP A 214 -4.21 -22.10 -3.92
C TRP A 214 -3.55 -20.71 -3.77
N PHE A 215 -2.72 -20.55 -2.75
CA PHE A 215 -1.91 -19.34 -2.58
C PHE A 215 -0.43 -19.69 -2.76
N PRO A 216 0.33 -18.92 -3.55
CA PRO A 216 -0.10 -17.74 -4.31
C PRO A 216 -0.65 -18.05 -5.71
N ASP A 217 -0.61 -19.31 -6.16
CA ASP A 217 -0.73 -19.64 -7.57
C ASP A 217 -2.14 -19.43 -8.12
N GLN A 218 -3.13 -20.13 -7.56
CA GLN A 218 -4.50 -20.11 -8.08
C GLN A 218 -5.24 -18.82 -7.70
N CYS A 219 -4.93 -18.19 -6.55
CA CYS A 219 -5.64 -17.01 -6.09
C CYS A 219 -5.30 -15.75 -6.89
N LEU A 220 -4.11 -15.66 -7.49
CA LEU A 220 -3.70 -14.48 -8.24
C LEU A 220 -4.23 -14.51 -9.68
N GLY A 221 -5.55 -14.40 -9.80
CA GLY A 221 -6.30 -14.31 -11.05
C GLY A 221 -6.97 -12.96 -11.26
N ALA A 222 -7.53 -12.71 -12.46
CA ALA A 222 -8.27 -11.49 -12.75
C ALA A 222 -9.47 -11.29 -11.82
N GLY A 223 -10.09 -12.39 -11.37
CA GLY A 223 -11.13 -12.36 -10.33
C GLY A 223 -10.65 -11.75 -9.01
N CYS A 224 -9.42 -12.06 -8.58
CA CYS A 224 -8.80 -11.47 -7.40
C CYS A 224 -8.56 -9.97 -7.58
N ALA A 225 -8.02 -9.55 -8.74
CA ALA A 225 -7.77 -8.13 -9.05
C ALA A 225 -9.08 -7.33 -9.03
N LYS A 226 -10.13 -7.84 -9.68
CA LYS A 226 -11.46 -7.22 -9.68
C LYS A 226 -12.03 -7.10 -8.26
N TRP A 227 -12.00 -8.20 -7.50
CA TRP A 227 -12.46 -8.20 -6.10
C TRP A 227 -11.70 -7.18 -5.24
N ALA A 228 -10.39 -7.02 -5.42
CA ALA A 228 -9.60 -6.05 -4.68
C ALA A 228 -10.08 -4.63 -4.93
N VAL A 229 -10.35 -4.27 -6.18
CA VAL A 229 -10.86 -2.95 -6.58
C VAL A 229 -12.27 -2.72 -6.01
N GLU A 230 -13.18 -3.67 -6.20
CA GLU A 230 -14.56 -3.57 -5.69
C GLU A 230 -14.60 -3.45 -4.16
N THR A 231 -13.75 -4.21 -3.46
CA THR A 231 -13.66 -4.18 -1.99
C THR A 231 -13.32 -2.79 -1.48
N VAL A 232 -12.32 -2.13 -2.06
CA VAL A 232 -11.91 -0.81 -1.56
C VAL A 232 -12.93 0.26 -1.91
N GLN A 233 -13.62 0.14 -3.03
CA GLN A 233 -14.69 1.06 -3.44
C GLN A 233 -15.91 0.93 -2.52
N VAL A 234 -16.37 -0.29 -2.27
CA VAL A 234 -17.50 -0.55 -1.36
C VAL A 234 -17.18 -0.05 0.04
N PHE A 235 -15.97 -0.34 0.53
CA PHE A 235 -15.55 0.09 1.87
C PHE A 235 -15.50 1.62 1.99
N THR A 236 -14.86 2.31 1.05
CA THR A 236 -14.74 3.77 1.12
C THR A 236 -16.06 4.48 0.90
N ASN A 237 -16.92 4.02 0.00
CA ASN A 237 -18.26 4.58 -0.21
C ASN A 237 -19.12 4.44 1.05
N ASP A 238 -19.09 3.28 1.72
CA ASP A 238 -19.79 3.08 2.98
C ASP A 238 -19.22 3.99 4.09
N PHE A 239 -17.91 4.19 4.13
CA PHE A 239 -17.26 5.09 5.06
C PHE A 239 -17.72 6.55 4.87
N TYR A 240 -17.70 7.09 3.64
CA TYR A 240 -18.13 8.45 3.37
C TYR A 240 -19.61 8.64 3.69
N ARG A 241 -20.44 7.64 3.42
CA ARG A 241 -21.86 7.66 3.82
C ARG A 241 -22.02 7.75 5.34
N ARG A 242 -21.29 6.96 6.13
CA ARG A 242 -21.31 7.02 7.60
C ARG A 242 -20.85 8.37 8.15
N MET A 243 -19.84 8.94 7.53
CA MET A 243 -19.34 10.28 7.88
C MET A 243 -20.30 11.40 7.47
N ALA A 244 -21.40 11.09 6.77
CA ALA A 244 -22.29 12.07 6.14
C ALA A 244 -21.53 13.10 5.28
N LEU A 245 -20.50 12.64 4.60
CA LEU A 245 -19.71 13.40 3.64
C LEU A 245 -20.16 13.04 2.22
N PRO A 246 -20.04 13.96 1.24
CA PRO A 246 -20.30 13.63 -0.16
C PRO A 246 -19.36 12.49 -0.59
N GLY A 247 -19.94 11.47 -1.21
CA GLY A 247 -19.13 10.36 -1.77
C GLY A 247 -18.15 10.89 -2.80
N ARG A 248 -16.96 10.27 -2.87
CA ARG A 248 -16.04 10.59 -3.97
C ARG A 248 -16.58 9.95 -5.25
N PRO A 249 -16.70 10.70 -6.36
CA PRO A 249 -17.14 10.13 -7.62
C PRO A 249 -16.18 9.01 -8.02
N LEU A 250 -16.74 7.85 -8.36
CA LEU A 250 -16.02 6.74 -8.95
C LEU A 250 -15.48 7.19 -10.31
N VAL A 251 -14.39 6.58 -10.74
CA VAL A 251 -13.80 6.78 -12.07
C VAL A 251 -14.89 6.60 -13.14
N GLY A 252 -15.23 7.68 -13.85
CA GLY A 252 -16.25 7.65 -14.89
C GLY A 252 -17.37 8.67 -14.77
N GLY A 253 -17.51 9.37 -13.64
CA GLY A 253 -18.38 10.54 -13.53
C GLY A 253 -17.62 11.77 -14.02
N GLU A 254 -18.03 12.34 -15.15
CA GLU A 254 -17.57 13.66 -15.57
C GLU A 254 -17.88 14.64 -14.45
N GLU A 255 -16.85 15.31 -13.92
CA GLU A 255 -17.04 16.52 -13.12
C GLU A 255 -17.70 17.53 -14.08
N SER A 256 -19.01 17.72 -13.96
CA SER A 256 -19.68 18.85 -14.58
C SER A 256 -19.15 20.11 -13.90
N ASP A 257 -18.47 20.94 -14.68
CA ASP A 257 -18.02 22.30 -14.34
C ASP A 257 -19.15 23.16 -13.80
#